data_3c3155463a3be4b138b51a5ded712964
#
_entry.id   3c3155463a3be4b138b51a5ded712964
#
_cell.length_a   1.000
_cell.length_b   1.000
_cell.length_c   1.000
_cell.angle_alpha   90.00
_cell.angle_beta   90.00
_cell.angle_gamma   90.00
#
_symmetry.space_group_name_H-M   'P 1'
#
loop_
_entity.id
_entity.type
_entity.pdbx_description
1 polymer ?
#
loop_
_entity_poly.entity_id
_entity_poly.type
_entity_poly.pdbx_seq_one_letter_code
_entity_poly.pdbx_strand_id
1 'polypeptide(L)'
;YGLNLVDDAEAEKRCRNGERLYTSSENALEWIHAHLGDMPVARHIDAMKDKAALRRLLAGMYPDFFFREIPVGELGKTDVSGWKKPFILKPSVGFFSLGVYTITSDDDWTAAVADIERNLRESRDRFPESVVDQSSFLVEEYITGEEFAVDVYFDGEGEPVILNIFTHRLASLSDVSDRLYYTGKDVIEANKARFEAFFRKVNALMGIRD
;
A
#
# COMPACT_ATOMS: atom_id res chain seq x y z
N TYR A 1 -9.66 11.74 31.71
CA TYR A 1 -9.01 10.51 31.23
C TYR A 1 -7.52 10.50 31.48
N GLY A 2 -6.90 11.57 32.07
CA GLY A 2 -5.47 11.62 32.39
C GLY A 2 -4.53 11.74 31.17
N LEU A 3 -5.07 12.05 29.99
CA LEU A 3 -4.25 12.29 28.79
C LEU A 3 -3.59 13.66 28.88
N ASN A 4 -2.32 13.71 28.57
CA ASN A 4 -1.58 14.95 28.42
C ASN A 4 -1.74 15.44 26.98
N LEU A 5 -2.67 16.37 26.76
CA LEU A 5 -2.90 16.97 25.44
C LEU A 5 -1.86 18.06 25.20
N VAL A 6 -1.29 18.06 24.01
CA VAL A 6 -0.35 19.07 23.53
C VAL A 6 -0.83 19.62 22.19
N ASP A 7 -0.36 20.81 21.85
CA ASP A 7 -0.61 21.39 20.53
C ASP A 7 0.36 20.83 19.48
N ASP A 8 0.14 21.16 18.21
CA ASP A 8 0.95 20.67 17.10
C ASP A 8 2.42 21.05 17.22
N ALA A 9 2.72 22.26 17.70
CA ALA A 9 4.10 22.73 17.84
C ALA A 9 4.88 21.95 18.90
N GLU A 10 4.25 21.65 20.03
CA GLU A 10 4.86 20.83 21.08
C GLU A 10 4.94 19.35 20.62
N ALA A 11 3.94 18.83 19.92
CA ALA A 11 3.97 17.48 19.34
C ALA A 11 5.12 17.33 18.34
N GLU A 12 5.25 18.27 17.39
CA GLU A 12 6.36 18.29 16.43
C GLU A 12 7.72 18.32 17.13
N LYS A 13 7.89 19.22 18.11
CA LYS A 13 9.13 19.35 18.88
C LYS A 13 9.49 18.04 19.59
N ARG A 14 8.53 17.34 20.19
CA ARG A 14 8.75 16.06 20.87
C ARG A 14 9.18 14.98 19.89
N CYS A 15 8.48 14.86 18.76
CA CYS A 15 8.84 13.91 17.72
C CYS A 15 10.25 14.17 17.18
N ARG A 16 10.61 15.44 16.94
CA ARG A 16 11.97 15.81 16.50
C ARG A 16 13.04 15.52 17.55
N ASN A 17 12.68 15.50 18.84
CA ASN A 17 13.56 15.11 19.94
C ASN A 17 13.60 13.60 20.19
N GLY A 18 12.97 12.80 19.35
CA GLY A 18 13.02 11.33 19.41
C GLY A 18 11.93 10.69 20.27
N GLU A 19 10.88 11.43 20.66
CA GLU A 19 9.70 10.78 21.25
C GLU A 19 8.99 9.94 20.18
N ARG A 20 8.53 8.76 20.58
CA ARG A 20 7.84 7.83 19.69
C ARG A 20 6.47 8.37 19.29
N LEU A 21 6.16 8.22 18.02
CA LEU A 21 4.89 8.61 17.44
C LEU A 21 4.07 7.36 17.12
N TYR A 22 2.83 7.33 17.59
CA TYR A 22 1.85 6.34 17.23
C TYR A 22 0.61 7.00 16.64
N THR A 23 0.14 6.48 15.51
CA THR A 23 -1.08 6.95 14.87
C THR A 23 -2.08 5.80 14.74
N SER A 24 -3.36 6.10 14.99
CA SER A 24 -4.46 5.14 14.85
C SER A 24 -5.35 5.42 13.63
N SER A 25 -4.97 6.42 12.82
CA SER A 25 -5.77 6.88 11.69
C SER A 25 -4.89 7.31 10.52
N GLU A 26 -5.30 7.03 9.31
CA GLU A 26 -4.64 7.55 8.09
C GLU A 26 -4.65 9.08 8.01
N ASN A 27 -5.64 9.75 8.59
CA ASN A 27 -5.68 11.22 8.63
C ASN A 27 -4.49 11.82 9.38
N ALA A 28 -3.93 11.10 10.35
CA ALA A 28 -2.73 11.55 11.07
C ALA A 28 -1.47 11.55 10.18
N LEU A 29 -1.48 10.85 9.06
CA LEU A 29 -0.35 10.85 8.12
C LEU A 29 -0.17 12.20 7.43
N GLU A 30 -1.26 12.94 7.19
CA GLU A 30 -1.18 14.32 6.69
C GLU A 30 -0.46 15.24 7.68
N TRP A 31 -0.74 15.08 8.96
CA TRP A 31 -0.03 15.80 10.01
C TRP A 31 1.47 15.48 10.01
N ILE A 32 1.83 14.19 9.86
CA ILE A 32 3.25 13.78 9.78
C ILE A 32 3.94 14.44 8.58
N HIS A 33 3.30 14.45 7.42
CA HIS A 33 3.87 15.12 6.24
C HIS A 33 4.02 16.63 6.41
N ALA A 34 3.03 17.27 7.05
CA ALA A 34 3.07 18.71 7.27
C ALA A 34 4.16 19.15 8.26
N HIS A 35 4.40 18.37 9.32
CA HIS A 35 5.28 18.74 10.44
C HIS A 35 6.62 17.99 10.47
N LEU A 36 6.67 16.76 9.92
CA LEU A 36 7.83 15.86 9.98
C LEU A 36 8.26 15.38 8.58
N GLY A 37 7.88 16.09 7.51
CA GLY A 37 8.11 15.67 6.12
C GLY A 37 9.60 15.53 5.73
N ASP A 38 10.49 16.20 6.44
CA ASP A 38 11.94 16.08 6.31
C ASP A 38 12.55 14.89 7.08
N MET A 39 11.78 14.27 7.98
CA MET A 39 12.25 13.15 8.80
C MET A 39 12.12 11.79 8.08
N PRO A 40 12.94 10.79 8.48
CA PRO A 40 12.88 9.45 7.87
C PRO A 40 11.49 8.80 7.90
N VAL A 41 10.69 9.04 8.94
CA VAL A 41 9.35 8.48 9.09
C VAL A 41 8.43 8.83 7.92
N ALA A 42 8.47 10.06 7.41
CA ALA A 42 7.66 10.47 6.26
C ALA A 42 8.02 9.65 5.01
N ARG A 43 9.31 9.46 4.73
CA ARG A 43 9.78 8.64 3.59
C ARG A 43 9.39 7.17 3.72
N HIS A 44 9.40 6.62 4.95
CA HIS A 44 8.96 5.25 5.19
C HIS A 44 7.45 5.10 4.93
N ILE A 45 6.66 6.08 5.36
CA ILE A 45 5.22 6.13 5.10
C ILE A 45 4.95 6.17 3.59
N ASP A 46 5.62 7.07 2.85
CA ASP A 46 5.46 7.18 1.40
C ASP A 46 5.79 5.88 0.68
N ALA A 47 6.91 5.25 1.02
CA ALA A 47 7.33 4.00 0.43
C ALA A 47 6.33 2.85 0.68
N MET A 48 5.62 2.87 1.81
CA MET A 48 4.61 1.84 2.15
C MET A 48 3.23 2.16 1.59
N LYS A 49 2.86 3.44 1.45
CA LYS A 49 1.54 3.85 0.93
C LYS A 49 1.47 3.81 -0.59
N ASP A 50 2.55 4.14 -1.28
CA ASP A 50 2.62 4.08 -2.74
C ASP A 50 2.99 2.66 -3.18
N LYS A 51 2.01 1.93 -3.74
CA LYS A 51 2.19 0.55 -4.20
C LYS A 51 3.23 0.43 -5.31
N ALA A 52 3.33 1.43 -6.19
CA ALA A 52 4.34 1.46 -7.25
C ALA A 52 5.74 1.70 -6.67
N ALA A 53 5.88 2.61 -5.69
CA ALA A 53 7.13 2.81 -4.97
C ALA A 53 7.56 1.54 -4.24
N LEU A 54 6.63 0.86 -3.57
CA LEU A 54 6.91 -0.42 -2.90
C LEU A 54 7.36 -1.49 -3.91
N ARG A 55 6.72 -1.60 -5.08
CA ARG A 55 7.14 -2.56 -6.12
C ARG A 55 8.54 -2.25 -6.64
N ARG A 56 8.86 -0.96 -6.86
CA ARG A 56 10.23 -0.53 -7.24
C ARG A 56 11.25 -0.90 -6.16
N LEU A 57 10.93 -0.68 -4.89
CA LEU A 57 11.78 -1.04 -3.75
C LEU A 57 12.06 -2.55 -3.72
N LEU A 58 11.05 -3.38 -3.94
CA LEU A 58 11.14 -4.84 -3.87
C LEU A 58 11.61 -5.50 -5.17
N ALA A 59 11.82 -4.75 -6.25
CA ALA A 59 12.15 -5.30 -7.56
C ALA A 59 13.41 -6.19 -7.55
N GLY A 60 14.42 -5.84 -6.73
CA GLY A 60 15.62 -6.67 -6.57
C GLY A 60 15.37 -8.01 -5.87
N MET A 61 14.29 -8.12 -5.07
CA MET A 61 13.89 -9.38 -4.41
C MET A 61 13.05 -10.28 -5.34
N TYR A 62 12.37 -9.67 -6.32
CA TYR A 62 11.45 -10.34 -7.24
C TYR A 62 11.70 -9.85 -8.67
N PRO A 63 12.87 -10.19 -9.28
CA PRO A 63 13.27 -9.64 -10.58
C PRO A 63 12.34 -10.03 -11.74
N ASP A 64 11.67 -11.16 -11.62
CA ASP A 64 10.75 -11.68 -12.65
C ASP A 64 9.30 -11.23 -12.44
N PHE A 65 9.00 -10.49 -11.36
CA PHE A 65 7.66 -10.02 -11.07
C PHE A 65 7.30 -8.85 -11.99
N PHE A 66 6.32 -9.05 -12.86
CA PHE A 66 5.86 -8.00 -13.77
C PHE A 66 5.03 -6.95 -13.02
N PHE A 67 5.46 -5.70 -13.12
CA PHE A 67 4.64 -4.55 -12.77
C PHE A 67 4.95 -3.35 -13.66
N ARG A 68 3.99 -2.45 -13.81
CA ARG A 68 4.14 -1.20 -14.56
C ARG A 68 3.27 -0.11 -13.95
N GLU A 69 3.86 1.03 -13.72
CA GLU A 69 3.14 2.23 -13.34
C GLU A 69 2.75 3.02 -14.59
N ILE A 70 1.48 3.45 -14.67
CA ILE A 70 0.92 4.15 -15.83
C ILE A 70 0.21 5.40 -15.30
N PRO A 71 0.60 6.61 -15.76
CA PRO A 71 -0.16 7.82 -15.49
C PRO A 71 -1.60 7.68 -15.97
N VAL A 72 -2.54 8.21 -15.22
CA VAL A 72 -3.98 8.08 -15.54
C VAL A 72 -4.30 8.54 -16.96
N GLY A 73 -3.70 9.63 -17.45
CA GLY A 73 -3.90 10.15 -18.79
C GLY A 73 -3.33 9.30 -19.93
N GLU A 74 -2.54 8.24 -19.60
CA GLU A 74 -1.95 7.32 -20.57
C GLU A 74 -2.66 5.96 -20.61
N LEU A 75 -3.60 5.69 -19.69
CA LEU A 75 -4.31 4.41 -19.64
C LEU A 75 -5.00 4.08 -20.95
N GLY A 76 -5.78 5.01 -21.51
CA GLY A 76 -6.52 4.82 -22.78
C GLY A 76 -5.64 4.68 -24.02
N LYS A 77 -4.33 5.02 -23.93
CA LYS A 77 -3.36 4.91 -25.02
C LYS A 77 -2.46 3.68 -24.88
N THR A 78 -2.55 2.98 -23.75
CA THR A 78 -1.67 1.85 -23.45
C THR A 78 -2.17 0.60 -24.16
N ASP A 79 -1.32 0.03 -25.01
CA ASP A 79 -1.57 -1.28 -25.64
C ASP A 79 -1.19 -2.40 -24.67
N VAL A 80 -2.18 -3.21 -24.29
CA VAL A 80 -2.04 -4.36 -23.39
C VAL A 80 -2.18 -5.70 -24.08
N SER A 81 -2.34 -5.73 -25.40
CA SER A 81 -2.59 -6.95 -26.18
C SER A 81 -1.51 -8.02 -26.04
N GLY A 82 -0.25 -7.58 -25.88
CA GLY A 82 0.90 -8.46 -25.65
C GLY A 82 1.17 -8.87 -24.18
N TRP A 83 0.34 -8.42 -23.24
CA TRP A 83 0.58 -8.69 -21.83
C TRP A 83 -0.02 -10.01 -21.39
N LYS A 84 0.71 -10.73 -20.52
CA LYS A 84 0.22 -11.98 -19.94
C LYS A 84 -0.99 -11.69 -19.04
N LYS A 85 -2.10 -12.36 -19.32
CA LYS A 85 -3.33 -12.27 -18.54
C LYS A 85 -3.54 -13.53 -17.68
N PRO A 86 -4.25 -13.47 -16.54
CA PRO A 86 -4.80 -12.25 -15.95
C PRO A 86 -3.74 -11.33 -15.32
N PHE A 87 -4.06 -10.05 -15.19
CA PHE A 87 -3.29 -9.09 -14.41
C PHE A 87 -4.21 -8.14 -13.62
N ILE A 88 -3.67 -7.43 -12.65
CA ILE A 88 -4.39 -6.47 -11.81
C ILE A 88 -4.07 -5.05 -12.26
N LEU A 89 -5.11 -4.21 -12.35
CA LEU A 89 -5.02 -2.77 -12.50
C LEU A 89 -5.59 -2.11 -11.23
N LYS A 90 -4.80 -1.27 -10.56
CA LYS A 90 -5.22 -0.60 -9.32
C LYS A 90 -4.53 0.76 -9.15
N PRO A 91 -5.09 1.72 -8.40
CA PRO A 91 -4.41 2.97 -8.10
C PRO A 91 -3.08 2.72 -7.37
N SER A 92 -2.02 3.45 -7.73
CA SER A 92 -0.71 3.38 -7.06
C SER A 92 -0.80 3.81 -5.60
N VAL A 93 -1.52 4.89 -5.34
CA VAL A 93 -1.87 5.33 -3.99
C VAL A 93 -3.36 5.07 -3.76
N GLY A 94 -3.71 4.46 -2.63
CA GLY A 94 -5.09 4.09 -2.33
C GLY A 94 -6.00 5.30 -2.24
N PHE A 95 -6.99 5.36 -3.12
CA PHE A 95 -8.07 6.30 -3.10
C PHE A 95 -9.39 5.51 -3.00
N PHE A 96 -10.05 5.59 -1.86
CA PHE A 96 -11.45 5.24 -1.59
C PHE A 96 -12.02 4.05 -2.39
N SER A 97 -11.41 2.87 -2.35
CA SER A 97 -11.92 1.68 -3.05
C SER A 97 -12.15 1.85 -4.56
N LEU A 98 -11.65 2.94 -5.16
CA LEU A 98 -11.71 3.15 -6.59
C LEU A 98 -10.84 2.11 -7.29
N GLY A 99 -11.50 1.09 -7.79
CA GLY A 99 -11.03 0.30 -8.89
C GLY A 99 -9.79 -0.55 -8.67
N VAL A 100 -9.95 -1.68 -7.99
CA VAL A 100 -9.09 -2.83 -8.29
C VAL A 100 -9.79 -3.65 -9.36
N TYR A 101 -9.17 -3.75 -10.53
CA TYR A 101 -9.73 -4.47 -11.69
C TYR A 101 -8.88 -5.70 -11.98
N THR A 102 -9.52 -6.84 -12.14
CA THR A 102 -8.88 -8.04 -12.68
C THR A 102 -9.09 -8.05 -14.19
N ILE A 103 -8.02 -7.96 -14.95
CA ILE A 103 -8.05 -7.90 -16.41
C ILE A 103 -7.75 -9.29 -16.98
N THR A 104 -8.75 -9.91 -17.56
CA THR A 104 -8.67 -11.25 -18.17
C THR A 104 -8.69 -11.19 -19.69
N SER A 105 -9.15 -10.07 -20.25
CA SER A 105 -9.25 -9.81 -21.69
C SER A 105 -8.95 -8.34 -22.03
N ASP A 106 -8.78 -8.03 -23.32
CA ASP A 106 -8.61 -6.64 -23.78
C ASP A 106 -9.91 -5.84 -23.61
N ASP A 107 -11.07 -6.52 -23.66
CA ASP A 107 -12.36 -5.89 -23.39
C ASP A 107 -12.48 -5.46 -21.91
N ASP A 108 -11.97 -6.29 -20.97
CA ASP A 108 -11.92 -5.91 -19.54
C ASP A 108 -11.05 -4.67 -19.33
N TRP A 109 -9.92 -4.57 -20.04
CA TRP A 109 -9.06 -3.37 -19.99
C TRP A 109 -9.82 -2.13 -20.46
N THR A 110 -10.47 -2.22 -21.61
CA THR A 110 -11.25 -1.13 -22.19
C THR A 110 -12.37 -0.67 -21.25
N ALA A 111 -13.09 -1.63 -20.65
CA ALA A 111 -14.16 -1.35 -19.69
C ALA A 111 -13.61 -0.71 -18.39
N ALA A 112 -12.49 -1.21 -17.87
CA ALA A 112 -11.85 -0.66 -16.67
C ALA A 112 -11.38 0.78 -16.89
N VAL A 113 -10.73 1.07 -18.03
CA VAL A 113 -10.28 2.42 -18.37
C VAL A 113 -11.47 3.38 -18.46
N ALA A 114 -12.55 2.98 -19.15
CA ALA A 114 -13.75 3.80 -19.26
C ALA A 114 -14.41 4.08 -17.90
N ASP A 115 -14.40 3.09 -17.00
CA ASP A 115 -14.90 3.24 -15.62
C ASP A 115 -14.04 4.21 -14.80
N ILE A 116 -12.72 4.06 -14.87
CA ILE A 116 -11.76 4.98 -14.21
C ILE A 116 -11.98 6.42 -14.71
N GLU A 117 -12.05 6.63 -16.02
CA GLU A 117 -12.26 7.96 -16.58
C GLU A 117 -13.59 8.58 -16.16
N ARG A 118 -14.65 7.78 -16.06
CA ARG A 118 -15.96 8.22 -15.56
C ARG A 118 -15.85 8.65 -14.11
N ASN A 119 -15.30 7.80 -13.25
CA ASN A 119 -15.15 8.08 -11.82
C ASN A 119 -14.27 9.31 -11.54
N LEU A 120 -13.22 9.50 -12.34
CA LEU A 120 -12.38 10.70 -12.25
C LEU A 120 -13.14 11.96 -12.64
N ARG A 121 -13.97 11.93 -13.69
CA ARG A 121 -14.83 13.07 -14.07
C ARG A 121 -15.81 13.42 -12.96
N GLU A 122 -16.45 12.43 -12.34
CA GLU A 122 -17.39 12.63 -11.24
C GLU A 122 -16.70 13.10 -9.94
N SER A 123 -15.43 12.80 -9.80
CA SER A 123 -14.64 13.18 -8.63
C SER A 123 -13.97 14.56 -8.74
N ARG A 124 -13.86 15.14 -9.96
CA ARG A 124 -13.26 16.46 -10.19
C ARG A 124 -13.93 17.58 -9.40
N ASP A 125 -15.22 17.48 -9.16
CA ASP A 125 -15.96 18.44 -8.35
C ASP A 125 -15.68 18.31 -6.83
N ARG A 126 -15.04 17.23 -6.42
CA ARG A 126 -14.78 16.89 -5.01
C ARG A 126 -13.31 17.01 -4.60
N PHE A 127 -12.40 16.97 -5.57
CA PHE A 127 -10.95 16.97 -5.32
C PHE A 127 -10.23 17.99 -6.19
N PRO A 128 -9.14 18.61 -5.69
CA PRO A 128 -8.29 19.48 -6.49
C PRO A 128 -7.75 18.77 -7.74
N GLU A 129 -7.72 19.49 -8.86
CA GLU A 129 -7.19 18.99 -10.14
C GLU A 129 -5.78 18.40 -9.99
N SER A 130 -4.93 19.02 -9.17
CA SER A 130 -3.57 18.56 -8.89
C SER A 130 -3.50 17.15 -8.28
N VAL A 131 -4.54 16.71 -7.55
CA VAL A 131 -4.62 15.37 -6.95
C VAL A 131 -5.04 14.35 -8.00
N VAL A 132 -5.90 14.73 -8.92
CA VAL A 132 -6.40 13.84 -10.00
C VAL A 132 -5.33 13.67 -11.09
N ASP A 133 -4.70 14.77 -11.52
CA ASP A 133 -3.74 14.76 -12.63
C ASP A 133 -2.40 14.10 -12.30
N GLN A 134 -2.03 14.00 -11.02
CA GLN A 134 -0.84 13.31 -10.56
C GLN A 134 -1.08 11.84 -10.22
N SER A 135 -2.32 11.35 -10.38
CA SER A 135 -2.62 9.97 -10.07
C SER A 135 -2.04 9.02 -11.11
N SER A 136 -1.49 7.92 -10.63
CA SER A 136 -1.01 6.82 -11.45
C SER A 136 -1.70 5.52 -11.05
N PHE A 137 -1.71 4.59 -11.99
CA PHE A 137 -2.21 3.25 -11.78
C PHE A 137 -1.05 2.25 -11.87
N LEU A 138 -1.09 1.28 -10.99
CA LEU A 138 -0.20 0.14 -11.01
C LEU A 138 -0.88 -1.02 -11.74
N VAL A 139 -0.22 -1.50 -12.78
CA VAL A 139 -0.50 -2.81 -13.35
C VAL A 139 0.49 -3.79 -12.77
N GLU A 140 0.01 -4.94 -12.32
CA GLU A 140 0.88 -6.00 -11.82
C GLU A 140 0.33 -7.38 -12.18
N GLU A 141 1.22 -8.36 -12.30
CA GLU A 141 0.77 -9.73 -12.56
C GLU A 141 -0.15 -10.23 -11.44
N TYR A 142 -1.10 -11.07 -11.83
CA TYR A 142 -2.03 -11.67 -10.88
C TYR A 142 -1.30 -12.66 -9.98
N ILE A 143 -1.24 -12.36 -8.69
CA ILE A 143 -0.62 -13.23 -7.68
C ILE A 143 -1.66 -14.26 -7.23
N THR A 144 -1.29 -15.54 -7.33
CA THR A 144 -2.10 -16.65 -6.81
C THR A 144 -1.50 -17.16 -5.52
N GLY A 145 -2.32 -17.70 -4.63
CA GLY A 145 -1.88 -18.29 -3.37
C GLY A 145 -2.71 -17.86 -2.17
N GLU A 146 -2.21 -18.15 -0.99
CA GLU A 146 -2.82 -17.71 0.25
C GLU A 146 -2.45 -16.26 0.54
N GLU A 147 -3.44 -15.49 0.97
CA GLU A 147 -3.26 -14.09 1.37
C GLU A 147 -3.22 -13.98 2.89
N PHE A 148 -2.30 -13.14 3.38
CA PHE A 148 -2.11 -12.90 4.81
C PHE A 148 -2.05 -11.41 5.09
N ALA A 149 -2.68 -11.01 6.19
CA ALA A 149 -2.42 -9.73 6.83
C ALA A 149 -1.47 -9.96 8.02
N VAL A 150 -0.41 -9.18 8.11
CA VAL A 150 0.60 -9.33 9.15
C VAL A 150 0.81 -8.00 9.87
N ASP A 151 0.54 -8.01 11.17
CA ASP A 151 0.89 -6.89 12.04
C ASP A 151 2.34 -7.04 12.48
N VAL A 152 3.17 -6.07 12.11
CA VAL A 152 4.61 -6.08 12.36
C VAL A 152 5.13 -4.67 12.63
N TYR A 153 6.10 -4.55 13.52
CA TYR A 153 6.93 -3.35 13.65
C TYR A 153 8.42 -3.75 13.65
N PHE A 154 9.30 -2.76 13.50
CA PHE A 154 10.74 -2.98 13.62
C PHE A 154 11.21 -2.36 14.91
N ASP A 155 11.99 -3.10 15.71
CA ASP A 155 12.52 -2.61 16.96
C ASP A 155 13.71 -1.65 16.77
N GLY A 156 14.32 -1.18 17.87
CA GLY A 156 15.45 -0.25 17.84
C GLY A 156 16.69 -0.80 17.13
N GLU A 157 16.80 -2.10 16.96
CA GLU A 157 17.88 -2.77 16.21
C GLU A 157 17.49 -2.99 14.73
N GLY A 158 16.22 -2.76 14.40
CA GLY A 158 15.66 -2.97 13.05
C GLY A 158 15.20 -4.39 12.80
N GLU A 159 15.07 -5.20 13.84
CA GLU A 159 14.53 -6.56 13.72
C GLU A 159 13.00 -6.54 13.67
N PRO A 160 12.36 -7.37 12.82
CA PRO A 160 10.92 -7.43 12.73
C PRO A 160 10.32 -8.15 13.94
N VAL A 161 9.37 -7.50 14.59
CA VAL A 161 8.56 -8.08 15.67
C VAL A 161 7.15 -8.34 15.15
N ILE A 162 6.82 -9.60 14.90
CA ILE A 162 5.49 -10.01 14.44
C ILE A 162 4.53 -9.99 15.64
N LEU A 163 3.50 -9.14 15.57
CA LEU A 163 2.44 -9.06 16.56
C LEU A 163 1.34 -10.08 16.28
N ASN A 164 0.93 -10.21 15.01
CA ASN A 164 -0.08 -11.16 14.61
C ASN A 164 0.07 -11.53 13.12
N ILE A 165 -0.53 -12.67 12.76
CA ILE A 165 -0.64 -13.15 11.37
C ILE A 165 -2.08 -13.60 11.18
N PHE A 166 -2.77 -12.99 10.23
CA PHE A 166 -4.12 -13.37 9.86
C PHE A 166 -4.12 -14.01 8.48
N THR A 167 -4.82 -15.10 8.32
CA THR A 167 -5.18 -15.61 7.00
C THR A 167 -6.38 -14.81 6.49
N HIS A 168 -6.27 -14.28 5.27
CA HIS A 168 -7.36 -13.61 4.61
C HIS A 168 -8.13 -14.59 3.73
N ARG A 169 -9.46 -14.58 3.84
CA ARG A 169 -10.34 -15.42 3.02
C ARG A 169 -11.29 -14.53 2.22
N LEU A 170 -11.16 -14.60 0.92
CA LEU A 170 -12.07 -13.99 -0.04
C LEU A 170 -13.21 -14.96 -0.36
N ALA A 171 -14.41 -14.44 -0.63
CA ALA A 171 -15.57 -15.26 -1.01
C ALA A 171 -15.41 -15.85 -2.43
N SER A 172 -14.72 -15.12 -3.32
CA SER A 172 -14.38 -15.56 -4.67
C SER A 172 -13.19 -14.78 -5.21
N LEU A 173 -12.63 -15.20 -6.35
CA LEU A 173 -11.54 -14.49 -7.03
C LEU A 173 -11.93 -13.10 -7.55
N SER A 174 -13.22 -12.83 -7.72
CA SER A 174 -13.77 -11.53 -8.13
C SER A 174 -14.23 -10.66 -6.96
N ASP A 175 -14.24 -11.20 -5.75
CA ASP A 175 -14.62 -10.46 -4.54
C ASP A 175 -13.38 -9.80 -3.94
N VAL A 176 -13.26 -8.50 -4.13
CA VAL A 176 -12.18 -7.67 -3.59
C VAL A 176 -12.54 -7.06 -2.24
N SER A 177 -13.70 -7.42 -1.67
CA SER A 177 -14.10 -6.94 -0.35
C SER A 177 -13.49 -7.80 0.75
N ASP A 178 -13.02 -7.14 1.81
CA ASP A 178 -12.55 -7.80 3.02
C ASP A 178 -13.69 -8.56 3.69
N ARG A 179 -13.61 -9.90 3.67
CA ARG A 179 -14.68 -10.75 4.21
C ARG A 179 -14.34 -11.35 5.55
N LEU A 180 -13.17 -11.95 5.63
CA LEU A 180 -12.79 -12.67 6.82
C LEU A 180 -11.28 -12.69 7.01
N TYR A 181 -10.86 -12.19 8.15
CA TYR A 181 -9.52 -12.39 8.69
C TYR A 181 -9.61 -13.30 9.92
N TYR A 182 -8.87 -14.37 9.96
CA TYR A 182 -8.78 -15.21 11.14
C TYR A 182 -7.34 -15.52 11.49
N THR A 183 -7.07 -15.68 12.78
CA THR A 183 -5.76 -16.06 13.31
C THR A 183 -5.94 -17.17 14.34
N GLY A 184 -4.86 -17.85 14.61
CA GLY A 184 -4.76 -18.89 15.64
C GLY A 184 -3.30 -19.28 15.84
N LYS A 185 -3.05 -20.03 16.87
CA LYS A 185 -1.68 -20.49 17.20
C LYS A 185 -1.05 -21.23 16.02
N ASP A 186 -1.79 -22.08 15.37
CA ASP A 186 -1.39 -22.85 14.19
C ASP A 186 -1.01 -21.97 13.00
N VAL A 187 -1.80 -20.92 12.72
CA VAL A 187 -1.52 -19.93 11.66
C VAL A 187 -0.21 -19.20 11.96
N ILE A 188 -0.02 -18.76 13.19
CA ILE A 188 1.16 -18.01 13.60
C ILE A 188 2.40 -18.90 13.55
N GLU A 189 2.37 -20.08 14.17
CA GLU A 189 3.50 -20.98 14.23
C GLU A 189 3.96 -21.46 12.84
N ALA A 190 3.02 -21.74 11.94
CA ALA A 190 3.33 -22.17 10.57
C ALA A 190 3.98 -21.07 9.71
N ASN A 191 3.75 -19.80 10.03
CA ASN A 191 4.08 -18.70 9.12
C ASN A 191 5.12 -17.71 9.68
N LYS A 192 5.31 -17.66 11.00
CA LYS A 192 6.13 -16.64 11.67
C LYS A 192 7.55 -16.56 11.09
N ALA A 193 8.24 -17.67 11.00
CA ALA A 193 9.64 -17.68 10.58
C ALA A 193 9.83 -17.14 9.13
N ARG A 194 8.90 -17.47 8.22
CA ARG A 194 8.98 -16.97 6.84
C ARG A 194 8.72 -15.48 6.75
N PHE A 195 7.76 -14.95 7.54
CA PHE A 195 7.48 -13.53 7.56
C PHE A 195 8.59 -12.73 8.25
N GLU A 196 9.17 -13.23 9.34
CA GLU A 196 10.36 -12.61 9.92
C GLU A 196 11.50 -12.51 8.90
N ALA A 197 11.79 -13.60 8.18
CA ALA A 197 12.81 -13.60 7.13
C ALA A 197 12.49 -12.63 5.98
N PHE A 198 11.22 -12.53 5.59
CA PHE A 198 10.76 -11.57 4.59
C PHE A 198 10.94 -10.13 5.06
N PHE A 199 10.45 -9.80 6.26
CA PHE A 199 10.53 -8.43 6.77
C PHE A 199 11.95 -7.97 7.10
N ARG A 200 12.86 -8.88 7.49
CA ARG A 200 14.31 -8.54 7.56
C ARG A 200 14.85 -8.10 6.21
N LYS A 201 14.49 -8.78 5.12
CA LYS A 201 14.90 -8.38 3.76
C LYS A 201 14.29 -7.04 3.36
N VAL A 202 13.01 -6.83 3.66
CA VAL A 202 12.34 -5.54 3.42
C VAL A 202 13.04 -4.44 4.20
N ASN A 203 13.32 -4.66 5.49
CA ASN A 203 13.96 -3.65 6.32
C ASN A 203 15.42 -3.38 5.95
N ALA A 204 16.13 -4.35 5.39
CA ALA A 204 17.46 -4.12 4.82
C ALA A 204 17.44 -3.09 3.67
N LEU A 205 16.29 -2.92 3.00
CA LEU A 205 16.09 -1.91 1.95
C LEU A 205 15.59 -0.57 2.51
N MET A 206 14.84 -0.58 3.61
CA MET A 206 14.17 0.60 4.17
C MET A 206 14.95 1.26 5.30
N GLY A 207 15.62 0.49 6.14
CA GLY A 207 16.36 0.98 7.30
C GLY A 207 15.49 1.53 8.43
N ILE A 208 14.29 0.97 8.63
CA ILE A 208 13.35 1.38 9.69
C ILE A 208 13.90 0.90 11.03
N ARG A 209 13.86 1.78 12.02
CA ARG A 209 14.17 1.51 13.42
C ARG A 209 13.21 2.30 14.29
N ASP A 210 12.71 1.67 15.33
CA ASP A 210 11.85 2.32 16.34
C ASP A 210 12.71 2.95 17.46
#